data_42c483b960d7c1295a61977cd25643c9
#
_entry.id   42c483b960d7c1295a61977cd25643c9
#
_cell.length_a   1.000
_cell.length_b   1.000
_cell.length_c   1.000
_cell.angle_alpha   90.00
_cell.angle_beta   90.00
_cell.angle_gamma   90.00
#
_symmetry.space_group_name_H-M   'P 1'
#
loop_
_entity.id
_entity.type
_entity.pdbx_description
1 polymer ?
#
loop_
_entity_poly.entity_id
_entity_poly.type
_entity_poly.pdbx_seq_one_letter_code
_entity_poly.pdbx_strand_id
1 'polypeptide(L)'
;MTKYILDLKILYRVVAVIHFLQGLFMTFGGRNIAEQYGWDYSIGFAAMVEHHGSTLICVSIYFWFLPSLLNLESLKRVSILGLAVQAILILMPIYHAMFGYFPIDPSFYIMIFVLT
;
A
#
# COMPACT_ATOMS: atom_id res chain seq x y z
N MET A 1 -3.41 28.90 2.80
CA MET A 1 -2.24 28.28 2.12
C MET A 1 -1.39 27.44 3.06
N THR A 2 -0.93 27.99 4.19
CA THR A 2 -0.07 27.27 5.15
C THR A 2 -0.70 26.00 5.70
N LYS A 3 -2.02 26.00 5.93
CA LYS A 3 -2.77 24.84 6.42
C LYS A 3 -2.71 23.65 5.45
N TYR A 4 -2.90 23.90 4.15
CA TYR A 4 -2.86 22.84 3.14
C TYR A 4 -1.45 22.26 2.94
N ILE A 5 -0.41 23.05 3.14
CA ILE A 5 0.98 22.60 3.08
C ILE A 5 1.29 21.62 4.20
N LEU A 6 0.85 21.96 5.42
CA LEU A 6 0.99 21.10 6.59
C LEU A 6 0.18 19.82 6.42
N ASP A 7 -1.05 19.92 5.92
CA ASP A 7 -1.94 18.78 5.70
C ASP A 7 -1.35 17.78 4.69
N LEU A 8 -0.78 18.25 3.58
CA LEU A 8 -0.17 17.38 2.59
C LEU A 8 1.09 16.68 3.12
N LYS A 9 1.93 17.40 3.84
CA LYS A 9 3.13 16.82 4.48
C LYS A 9 2.78 15.80 5.54
N ILE A 10 1.77 16.09 6.35
CA ILE A 10 1.26 15.16 7.36
C ILE A 10 0.69 13.92 6.68
N LEU A 11 -0.11 14.09 5.62
CA LEU A 11 -0.67 12.99 4.86
C LEU A 11 0.41 12.02 4.34
N TYR A 12 1.48 12.54 3.75
CA TYR A 12 2.61 11.72 3.31
C TYR A 12 3.23 10.90 4.44
N ARG A 13 3.38 11.49 5.62
CA ARG A 13 3.95 10.79 6.78
C ARG A 13 3.00 9.75 7.35
N VAL A 14 1.69 10.04 7.39
CA VAL A 14 0.68 9.06 7.81
C VAL A 14 0.67 7.87 6.85
N VAL A 15 0.67 8.12 5.55
CA VAL A 15 0.74 7.07 4.53
C VAL A 15 2.04 6.28 4.64
N ALA A 16 3.16 6.93 4.90
CA ALA A 16 4.44 6.26 5.13
C ALA A 16 4.37 5.27 6.30
N VAL A 17 3.79 5.68 7.43
CA VAL A 17 3.62 4.80 8.60
C VAL A 17 2.73 3.61 8.28
N ILE A 18 1.60 3.85 7.59
CA ILE A 18 0.67 2.77 7.18
C ILE A 18 1.40 1.77 6.28
N HIS A 19 2.11 2.22 5.26
CA HIS A 19 2.84 1.35 4.34
C HIS A 19 3.98 0.61 5.04
N PHE A 20 4.64 1.24 5.99
CA PHE A 20 5.68 0.58 6.79
C PHE A 20 5.13 -0.58 7.63
N LEU A 21 4.05 -0.33 8.37
CA LEU A 21 3.39 -1.36 9.19
C LEU A 21 2.83 -2.49 8.33
N GLN A 22 2.21 -2.16 7.22
CA GLN A 22 1.72 -3.12 6.25
C GLN A 22 2.87 -3.95 5.64
N GLY A 23 3.98 -3.32 5.29
CA GLY A 23 5.16 -4.00 4.78
C GLY A 23 5.75 -4.97 5.79
N LEU A 24 5.83 -4.58 7.07
CA LEU A 24 6.25 -5.49 8.14
C LEU A 24 5.30 -6.68 8.29
N PHE A 25 3.99 -6.42 8.29
CA PHE A 25 2.98 -7.47 8.39
C PHE A 25 3.09 -8.46 7.22
N MET A 26 3.23 -7.99 6.00
CA MET A 26 3.36 -8.86 4.83
C MET A 26 4.69 -9.64 4.83
N THR A 27 5.77 -9.01 5.26
CA THR A 27 7.09 -9.69 5.32
C THR A 27 7.10 -10.82 6.35
N PHE A 28 6.46 -10.62 7.50
CA PHE A 28 6.51 -11.59 8.61
C PHE A 28 5.19 -12.35 8.83
N GLY A 29 4.08 -11.87 8.29
CA GLY A 29 2.74 -12.41 8.48
C GLY A 29 2.16 -13.16 7.28
N GLY A 30 2.97 -13.52 6.28
CA GLY A 30 2.49 -14.13 5.04
C GLY A 30 1.71 -15.43 5.24
N ARG A 31 2.08 -16.24 6.22
CA ARG A 31 1.35 -17.46 6.58
C ARG A 31 -0.06 -17.14 7.07
N ASN A 32 -0.19 -16.15 7.95
CA ASN A 32 -1.50 -15.73 8.48
C ASN A 32 -2.41 -15.21 7.37
N ILE A 33 -1.84 -14.52 6.38
CA ILE A 33 -2.57 -14.06 5.19
C ILE A 33 -3.11 -15.26 4.40
N ALA A 34 -2.26 -16.25 4.12
CA ALA A 34 -2.66 -17.45 3.40
C ALA A 34 -3.78 -18.22 4.14
N GLU A 35 -3.62 -18.42 5.45
CA GLU A 35 -4.61 -19.09 6.29
C GLU A 35 -5.96 -18.35 6.30
N GLN A 36 -5.93 -17.02 6.38
CA GLN A 36 -7.15 -16.21 6.39
C GLN A 36 -7.97 -16.36 5.10
N TYR A 37 -7.31 -16.51 3.95
CA TYR A 37 -7.96 -16.63 2.65
C TYR A 37 -8.08 -18.09 2.17
N GLY A 38 -7.64 -19.06 2.95
CA GLY A 38 -7.65 -20.47 2.57
C GLY A 38 -6.71 -20.80 1.42
N TRP A 39 -5.61 -20.07 1.29
CA TRP A 39 -4.61 -20.29 0.26
C TRP A 39 -3.50 -21.24 0.74
N ASP A 40 -2.96 -22.01 -0.18
CA ASP A 40 -1.79 -22.84 0.09
C ASP A 40 -0.57 -21.96 0.36
N TYR A 41 0.08 -22.18 1.50
CA TYR A 41 1.33 -21.52 1.85
C TYR A 41 2.50 -22.26 1.23
N SER A 42 2.91 -21.80 0.04
CA SER A 42 4.07 -22.34 -0.69
C SER A 42 5.29 -21.43 -0.55
N ILE A 43 6.47 -21.96 -0.91
CA ILE A 43 7.70 -21.15 -0.99
C ILE A 43 7.53 -19.99 -1.98
N GLY A 44 6.87 -20.24 -3.11
CA GLY A 44 6.59 -19.19 -4.10
C GLY A 44 5.68 -18.11 -3.56
N PHE A 45 4.63 -18.48 -2.85
CA PHE A 45 3.74 -17.52 -2.19
C PHE A 45 4.50 -16.70 -1.14
N ALA A 46 5.28 -17.35 -0.27
CA ALA A 46 6.08 -16.68 0.73
C ALA A 46 7.05 -15.67 0.10
N ALA A 47 7.77 -16.07 -0.94
CA ALA A 47 8.70 -15.18 -1.64
C ALA A 47 8.01 -13.95 -2.24
N MET A 48 6.83 -14.12 -2.84
CA MET A 48 6.05 -13.01 -3.40
C MET A 48 5.57 -12.04 -2.33
N VAL A 49 5.03 -12.54 -1.22
CA VAL A 49 4.52 -11.72 -0.12
C VAL A 49 5.65 -10.98 0.58
N GLU A 50 6.75 -11.65 0.86
CA GLU A 50 7.94 -11.04 1.46
C GLU A 50 8.53 -9.95 0.56
N HIS A 51 8.63 -10.21 -0.74
CA HIS A 51 9.10 -9.22 -1.71
C HIS A 51 8.17 -8.00 -1.76
N HIS A 52 6.86 -8.22 -1.79
CA HIS A 52 5.88 -7.13 -1.77
C HIS A 52 5.95 -6.34 -0.46
N GLY A 53 6.07 -7.01 0.67
CA GLY A 53 6.25 -6.37 1.98
C GLY A 53 7.51 -5.51 2.03
N SER A 54 8.63 -6.03 1.54
CA SER A 54 9.89 -5.28 1.45
C SER A 54 9.76 -4.06 0.55
N THR A 55 9.06 -4.17 -0.56
CA THR A 55 8.77 -3.04 -1.47
C THR A 55 7.97 -1.95 -0.76
N LEU A 56 6.95 -2.32 0.02
CA LEU A 56 6.17 -1.36 0.80
C LEU A 56 7.02 -0.64 1.86
N ILE A 57 7.94 -1.34 2.51
CA ILE A 57 8.89 -0.72 3.43
C ILE A 57 9.77 0.31 2.70
N CYS A 58 10.28 -0.04 1.53
CA CYS A 58 11.07 0.89 0.72
C CYS A 58 10.24 2.12 0.31
N VAL A 59 9.02 1.92 -0.17
CA VAL A 59 8.11 3.01 -0.55
C VAL A 59 7.79 3.90 0.65
N SER A 60 7.64 3.33 1.84
CA SER A 60 7.39 4.09 3.05
C SER A 60 8.53 5.05 3.39
N ILE A 61 9.77 4.65 3.15
CA ILE A 61 10.95 5.50 3.33
C ILE A 61 10.87 6.71 2.41
N TYR A 62 10.55 6.53 1.13
CA TYR A 62 10.36 7.64 0.21
C TYR A 62 9.25 8.58 0.68
N PHE A 63 8.09 8.06 1.04
CA PHE A 63 6.97 8.87 1.51
C PHE A 63 7.28 9.66 2.78
N TRP A 64 8.10 9.11 3.66
CA TRP A 64 8.52 9.81 4.87
C TRP A 64 9.40 11.02 4.56
N PHE A 65 10.32 10.89 3.62
CA PHE A 65 11.30 11.93 3.30
C PHE A 65 10.88 12.89 2.20
N LEU A 66 10.01 12.50 1.27
CA LEU A 66 9.57 13.36 0.17
C LEU A 66 9.12 14.77 0.61
N PRO A 67 8.32 14.93 1.68
CA PRO A 67 7.91 16.26 2.13
C PRO A 67 9.06 17.18 2.56
N SER A 68 10.20 16.60 2.92
CA SER A 68 11.39 17.36 3.31
C SER A 68 12.29 17.69 2.13
N LEU A 69 12.19 16.92 1.04
CA LEU A 69 13.05 17.05 -0.14
C LEU A 69 12.42 17.91 -1.24
N LEU A 70 11.10 18.00 -1.29
CA LEU A 70 10.38 18.67 -2.36
C LEU A 70 9.68 19.95 -1.85
N ASN A 71 9.64 20.97 -2.71
CA ASN A 71 8.75 22.11 -2.49
C ASN A 71 7.28 21.70 -2.70
N LEU A 72 6.37 22.56 -2.28
CA LEU A 72 4.92 22.27 -2.34
C LEU A 72 4.43 21.96 -3.74
N GLU A 73 4.89 22.71 -4.74
CA GLU A 73 4.44 22.52 -6.13
C GLU A 73 4.89 21.18 -6.68
N SER A 74 6.14 20.80 -6.47
CA SER A 74 6.67 19.49 -6.85
C SER A 74 5.98 18.36 -6.10
N LEU A 75 5.69 18.56 -4.82
CA LEU A 75 4.97 17.58 -4.01
C LEU A 75 3.55 17.34 -4.53
N LYS A 76 2.84 18.40 -4.94
CA LYS A 76 1.52 18.29 -5.58
C LYS A 76 1.57 17.52 -6.91
N ARG A 77 2.57 17.80 -7.75
CA ARG A 77 2.75 17.08 -9.02
C ARG A 77 3.01 15.60 -8.80
N VAL A 78 3.89 15.26 -7.84
CA VAL A 78 4.15 13.86 -7.46
C VAL A 78 2.89 13.20 -6.90
N SER A 79 2.08 13.94 -6.13
CA SER A 79 0.80 13.42 -5.61
C SER A 79 -0.20 13.09 -6.72
N ILE A 80 -0.27 13.89 -7.76
CA ILE A 80 -1.14 13.60 -8.92
C ILE A 80 -0.68 12.34 -9.64
N LEU A 81 0.63 12.17 -9.83
CA LEU A 81 1.18 10.94 -10.39
C LEU A 81 0.90 9.74 -9.47
N GLY A 82 1.03 9.93 -8.17
CA GLY A 82 0.70 8.93 -7.16
C GLY A 82 -0.76 8.48 -7.23
N LEU A 83 -1.70 9.41 -7.43
CA LEU A 83 -3.11 9.07 -7.62
C LEU A 83 -3.35 8.23 -8.88
N ALA A 84 -2.65 8.51 -9.97
CA ALA A 84 -2.75 7.71 -11.17
C ALA A 84 -2.21 6.28 -10.94
N VAL A 85 -1.09 6.13 -10.25
CA VAL A 85 -0.54 4.83 -9.86
C VAL A 85 -1.49 4.08 -8.93
N GLN A 86 -2.07 4.75 -7.94
CA GLN A 86 -3.05 4.13 -7.04
C GLN A 86 -4.31 3.67 -7.78
N ALA A 87 -4.79 4.43 -8.76
CA ALA A 87 -5.93 4.00 -9.58
C ALA A 87 -5.63 2.67 -10.31
N ILE A 88 -4.43 2.51 -10.84
CA ILE A 88 -4.00 1.26 -11.47
C ILE A 88 -3.94 0.13 -10.44
N LEU A 89 -3.35 0.37 -9.26
CA LEU A 89 -3.23 -0.63 -8.20
C LEU A 89 -4.60 -1.07 -7.65
N ILE A 90 -5.58 -0.18 -7.58
CA ILE A 90 -6.95 -0.51 -7.16
C ILE A 90 -7.64 -1.44 -8.15
N LEU A 91 -7.33 -1.34 -9.44
CA LEU A 91 -7.91 -2.23 -10.46
C LEU A 91 -7.53 -3.69 -10.25
N MET A 92 -6.35 -3.98 -9.70
CA MET A 92 -5.89 -5.36 -9.48
C MET A 92 -6.75 -6.14 -8.48
N PRO A 93 -7.02 -5.65 -7.24
CA PRO A 93 -7.93 -6.34 -6.33
C PRO A 93 -9.33 -6.52 -6.91
N ILE A 94 -9.84 -5.53 -7.65
CA ILE A 94 -11.15 -5.62 -8.31
C ILE A 94 -11.13 -6.73 -9.36
N TYR A 95 -10.09 -6.78 -10.19
CA TYR A 95 -9.89 -7.85 -11.16
C TYR A 95 -9.84 -9.23 -10.47
N HIS A 96 -9.07 -9.37 -9.39
CA HIS A 96 -8.97 -10.62 -8.66
C HIS A 96 -10.32 -11.04 -8.04
N ALA A 97 -11.10 -10.10 -7.52
CA ALA A 97 -12.43 -10.38 -7.00
C ALA A 97 -13.40 -10.86 -8.10
N MET A 98 -13.35 -10.25 -9.29
CA MET A 98 -14.16 -10.65 -10.44
C MET A 98 -13.85 -12.08 -10.90
N PHE A 99 -12.61 -12.55 -10.75
CA PHE A 99 -12.17 -13.90 -11.08
C PHE A 99 -12.23 -14.88 -9.89
N GLY A 100 -12.84 -14.47 -8.78
CA GLY A 100 -13.08 -15.34 -7.62
C GLY A 100 -11.83 -15.62 -6.75
N TYR A 101 -10.75 -14.86 -6.90
CA TYR A 101 -9.54 -15.01 -6.07
C TYR A 101 -9.76 -14.51 -4.64
N PHE A 102 -10.66 -13.54 -4.45
CA PHE A 102 -11.01 -12.98 -3.15
C PHE A 102 -12.53 -12.96 -2.98
N PRO A 103 -13.07 -13.30 -1.78
CA PRO A 103 -14.46 -13.08 -1.48
C PRO A 103 -14.76 -11.58 -1.37
N ILE A 104 -15.91 -11.17 -1.89
CA ILE A 104 -16.41 -9.79 -1.72
C ILE A 104 -17.16 -9.73 -0.39
N ASP A 105 -16.42 -9.45 0.67
CA ASP A 105 -16.93 -9.28 2.02
C ASP A 105 -16.34 -8.00 2.65
N PRO A 106 -16.69 -7.65 3.90
CA PRO A 106 -16.10 -6.47 4.54
C PRO A 106 -14.57 -6.45 4.55
N SER A 107 -13.91 -7.61 4.63
CA SER A 107 -12.45 -7.71 4.61
C SER A 107 -11.85 -7.31 3.26
N PHE A 108 -12.58 -7.53 2.15
CA PHE A 108 -12.18 -7.11 0.82
C PHE A 108 -12.04 -5.58 0.72
N TYR A 109 -12.99 -4.83 1.26
CA TYR A 109 -12.93 -3.37 1.28
C TYR A 109 -11.79 -2.85 2.14
N ILE A 110 -11.56 -3.49 3.29
CA ILE A 110 -10.42 -3.16 4.14
C ILE A 110 -9.11 -3.46 3.40
N MET A 111 -9.03 -4.58 2.71
CA MET A 111 -7.87 -4.95 1.91
C MET A 111 -7.60 -3.93 0.80
N ILE A 112 -8.62 -3.51 0.05
CA ILE A 112 -8.46 -2.45 -0.97
C ILE A 112 -7.91 -1.18 -0.32
N PHE A 113 -8.47 -0.75 0.80
CA PHE A 113 -8.04 0.46 1.49
C PHE A 113 -6.60 0.35 2.01
N VAL A 114 -6.21 -0.79 2.55
CA VAL A 114 -4.89 -1.00 3.15
C VAL A 114 -3.82 -1.31 2.11
N LEU A 115 -4.15 -2.07 1.04
CA LEU A 115 -3.18 -2.48 0.01
C LEU A 115 -2.97 -1.43 -1.09
N THR A 116 -3.79 -0.41 -1.11
CA THR A 116 -3.70 0.68 -2.07
C THR A 116 -3.45 2.02 -1.40
#